data_ea6a5688de753add3a699cbf8c2daa77
#
_entry.id   ea6a5688de753add3a699cbf8c2daa77
#
_cell.length_a   1.000
_cell.length_b   1.000
_cell.length_c   1.000
_cell.angle_alpha   90.00
_cell.angle_beta   90.00
_cell.angle_gamma   90.00
#
_symmetry.space_group_name_H-M   'P 1'
#
loop_
_entity.id
_entity.type
_entity.pdbx_description
1 polymer ?
#
loop_
_entity_poly.entity_id
_entity_poly.type
_entity_poly.pdbx_seq_one_letter_code
_entity_poly.pdbx_strand_id
1 'polypeptide(L)'
;IDKAVAGVLSIETKLAEKNWSSVELRNIPAMYNPTKKADFEKAYDAIDWAEYYKTMGIGDFEQIIVTTPSALANANELMKTAPLEDIRYYLAAQYIGAAASYLSDDFINASFDFFGRVMSGKQEQKPRWKRAMSVPNGTLSEAVGEMYVAKYFPEKDKARMLDMVKNLQTALGQHIAALDWMSDATKAKAQEKLAAFTVKIGYPDKWKDYTTLKIDPAKSYWENIVEANAWYTSDNISKLGKPVDKDEWHMSPQTVNAYYNPTT
;
A
#
# COMPACT_ATOMS: atom_id res chain seq x y z
N ILE A 1 -33.26 2.09 -4.77
CA ILE A 1 -32.25 1.68 -3.77
C ILE A 1 -32.08 0.16 -3.84
N ASP A 2 -33.13 -0.65 -3.67
CA ASP A 2 -33.03 -2.13 -3.61
C ASP A 2 -32.36 -2.74 -4.84
N LYS A 3 -32.67 -2.23 -6.04
CA LYS A 3 -32.02 -2.67 -7.29
C LYS A 3 -30.51 -2.38 -7.27
N ALA A 4 -30.10 -1.21 -6.77
CA ALA A 4 -28.69 -0.86 -6.68
C ALA A 4 -27.96 -1.75 -5.67
N VAL A 5 -28.56 -2.01 -4.52
CA VAL A 5 -28.00 -2.91 -3.50
C VAL A 5 -27.85 -4.32 -4.07
N ALA A 6 -28.86 -4.85 -4.74
CA ALA A 6 -28.81 -6.18 -5.37
C ALA A 6 -27.71 -6.25 -6.45
N GLY A 7 -27.56 -5.21 -7.27
CA GLY A 7 -26.50 -5.13 -8.29
C GLY A 7 -25.09 -5.11 -7.67
N VAL A 8 -24.88 -4.29 -6.64
CA VAL A 8 -23.59 -4.25 -5.91
C VAL A 8 -23.26 -5.61 -5.31
N LEU A 9 -24.19 -6.22 -4.56
CA LEU A 9 -23.97 -7.52 -3.94
C LEU A 9 -23.72 -8.62 -4.98
N SER A 10 -24.40 -8.57 -6.13
CA SER A 10 -24.18 -9.53 -7.23
C SER A 10 -22.74 -9.45 -7.74
N ILE A 11 -22.22 -8.25 -7.97
CA ILE A 11 -20.84 -8.06 -8.46
C ILE A 11 -19.84 -8.48 -7.39
N GLU A 12 -19.99 -8.04 -6.14
CA GLU A 12 -19.07 -8.38 -5.04
C GLU A 12 -19.01 -9.89 -4.78
N THR A 13 -20.17 -10.57 -4.79
CA THR A 13 -20.24 -12.02 -4.61
C THR A 13 -19.46 -12.76 -5.70
N LYS A 14 -19.71 -12.39 -6.96
CA LYS A 14 -19.04 -13.01 -8.11
C LYS A 14 -17.52 -12.73 -8.11
N LEU A 15 -17.10 -11.53 -7.71
CA LEU A 15 -15.67 -11.23 -7.54
C LEU A 15 -15.05 -12.10 -6.44
N ALA A 16 -15.73 -12.23 -5.29
CA ALA A 16 -15.26 -13.01 -4.15
C ALA A 16 -15.10 -14.50 -4.45
N GLU A 17 -15.94 -15.09 -5.31
CA GLU A 17 -15.88 -16.52 -5.67
C GLU A 17 -14.53 -16.96 -6.25
N LYS A 18 -13.77 -16.06 -6.86
CA LYS A 18 -12.48 -16.34 -7.49
C LYS A 18 -11.32 -15.64 -6.82
N ASN A 19 -11.56 -14.92 -5.74
CA ASN A 19 -10.49 -14.34 -4.94
C ASN A 19 -9.71 -15.42 -4.19
N TRP A 20 -8.44 -15.22 -4.05
CA TRP A 20 -7.59 -16.08 -3.26
C TRP A 20 -7.85 -15.88 -1.77
N SER A 21 -7.83 -16.96 -1.02
CA SER A 21 -7.89 -16.90 0.44
C SER A 21 -6.63 -16.25 1.02
N SER A 22 -6.71 -15.76 2.27
CA SER A 22 -5.55 -15.20 2.97
C SER A 22 -4.40 -16.21 3.16
N VAL A 23 -4.67 -17.50 3.07
CA VAL A 23 -3.65 -18.57 3.10
C VAL A 23 -2.96 -18.68 1.74
N GLU A 24 -3.70 -18.69 0.64
CA GLU A 24 -3.15 -18.71 -0.72
C GLU A 24 -2.29 -17.48 -1.01
N LEU A 25 -2.69 -16.29 -0.53
CA LEU A 25 -1.92 -15.05 -0.65
C LEU A 25 -0.59 -15.04 0.13
N ARG A 26 -0.29 -16.07 0.94
CA ARG A 26 1.02 -16.27 1.58
C ARG A 26 1.99 -17.07 0.71
N ASN A 27 1.52 -17.68 -0.36
CA ASN A 27 2.36 -18.40 -1.31
C ASN A 27 2.96 -17.42 -2.33
N ILE A 28 4.04 -16.73 -1.94
CA ILE A 28 4.71 -15.73 -2.78
C ILE A 28 5.14 -16.28 -4.14
N PRO A 29 5.71 -17.51 -4.27
CA PRO A 29 6.02 -18.09 -5.58
C PRO A 29 4.81 -18.19 -6.51
N ALA A 30 3.63 -18.55 -6.00
CA ALA A 30 2.40 -18.64 -6.79
C ALA A 30 1.90 -17.25 -7.26
N MET A 31 2.26 -16.19 -6.56
CA MET A 31 1.92 -14.81 -6.93
C MET A 31 2.90 -14.20 -7.95
N TYR A 32 3.99 -14.85 -8.27
CA TYR A 32 4.98 -14.35 -9.22
C TYR A 32 4.72 -14.90 -10.62
N ASN A 33 3.86 -14.22 -11.37
CA ASN A 33 3.48 -14.59 -12.74
C ASN A 33 3.90 -13.47 -13.72
N PRO A 34 5.17 -13.42 -14.13
CA PRO A 34 5.64 -12.45 -15.10
C PRO A 34 4.98 -12.68 -16.46
N THR A 35 4.26 -11.69 -16.94
CA THR A 35 3.47 -11.74 -18.16
C THR A 35 3.91 -10.61 -19.09
N LYS A 36 4.17 -10.90 -20.36
CA LYS A 36 4.48 -9.87 -21.34
C LYS A 36 3.30 -8.92 -21.51
N LYS A 37 3.56 -7.64 -21.72
CA LYS A 37 2.53 -6.61 -21.91
C LYS A 37 1.47 -7.02 -22.91
N ALA A 38 1.85 -7.45 -24.11
CA ALA A 38 0.93 -7.86 -25.16
C ALA A 38 0.06 -9.07 -24.79
N ASP A 39 0.63 -10.04 -24.06
CA ASP A 39 -0.11 -11.21 -23.60
C ASP A 39 -1.10 -10.84 -22.49
N PHE A 40 -0.71 -9.92 -21.61
CA PHE A 40 -1.56 -9.36 -20.57
C PHE A 40 -2.76 -8.62 -21.16
N GLU A 41 -2.54 -7.70 -22.07
CA GLU A 41 -3.58 -6.90 -22.74
C GLU A 41 -4.56 -7.79 -23.52
N LYS A 42 -4.05 -8.85 -24.16
CA LYS A 42 -4.86 -9.83 -24.86
C LYS A 42 -5.71 -10.70 -23.91
N ALA A 43 -5.14 -11.09 -22.78
CA ALA A 43 -5.82 -11.95 -21.81
C ALA A 43 -6.91 -11.19 -21.01
N TYR A 44 -6.72 -9.88 -20.80
CA TYR A 44 -7.60 -9.04 -19.98
C TYR A 44 -8.16 -7.86 -20.78
N ASP A 45 -8.83 -8.16 -21.87
CA ASP A 45 -9.26 -7.24 -22.92
C ASP A 45 -10.58 -6.48 -22.66
N ALA A 46 -11.15 -6.58 -21.46
CA ALA A 46 -12.33 -5.82 -21.06
C ALA A 46 -12.08 -4.32 -20.86
N ILE A 47 -10.81 -3.91 -20.78
CA ILE A 47 -10.38 -2.53 -20.56
C ILE A 47 -9.53 -2.09 -21.75
N ASP A 48 -9.67 -0.84 -22.17
CA ASP A 48 -8.71 -0.19 -23.07
C ASP A 48 -7.44 0.15 -22.29
N TRP A 49 -6.48 -0.77 -22.32
CA TRP A 49 -5.21 -0.62 -21.61
C TRP A 49 -4.37 0.54 -22.13
N ALA A 50 -4.45 0.86 -23.42
CA ALA A 50 -3.71 1.98 -24.00
C ALA A 50 -4.18 3.31 -23.41
N GLU A 51 -5.50 3.51 -23.33
CA GLU A 51 -6.08 4.71 -22.70
C GLU A 51 -5.84 4.72 -21.17
N TYR A 52 -5.88 3.57 -20.52
CA TYR A 52 -5.55 3.44 -19.09
C TYR A 52 -4.11 3.89 -18.82
N TYR A 53 -3.12 3.35 -19.54
CA TYR A 53 -1.71 3.71 -19.34
C TYR A 53 -1.48 5.20 -19.62
N LYS A 54 -2.05 5.73 -20.68
CA LYS A 54 -1.98 7.15 -21.02
C LYS A 54 -2.56 8.03 -19.91
N THR A 55 -3.76 7.69 -19.42
CA THR A 55 -4.45 8.45 -18.35
C THR A 55 -3.66 8.42 -17.05
N MET A 56 -3.07 7.28 -16.72
CA MET A 56 -2.26 7.11 -15.52
C MET A 56 -0.83 7.65 -15.64
N GLY A 57 -0.40 8.04 -16.84
CA GLY A 57 0.99 8.49 -17.09
C GLY A 57 2.01 7.36 -17.00
N ILE A 58 1.59 6.11 -17.21
CA ILE A 58 2.47 4.95 -17.22
C ILE A 58 3.22 4.91 -18.54
N GLY A 59 4.56 4.97 -18.48
CA GLY A 59 5.43 4.82 -19.64
C GLY A 59 5.43 3.41 -20.21
N ASP A 60 6.29 3.18 -21.20
CA ASP A 60 6.41 1.85 -21.78
C ASP A 60 7.09 0.86 -20.82
N PHE A 61 6.65 -0.40 -20.86
CA PHE A 61 7.20 -1.50 -20.06
C PHE A 61 7.05 -2.82 -20.82
N GLU A 62 7.92 -3.77 -20.56
CA GLU A 62 7.94 -5.04 -21.28
C GLU A 62 7.04 -6.10 -20.65
N GLN A 63 6.96 -6.13 -19.32
CA GLN A 63 6.20 -7.14 -18.58
C GLN A 63 5.55 -6.57 -17.33
N ILE A 64 4.52 -7.28 -16.88
CA ILE A 64 3.80 -7.04 -15.63
C ILE A 64 3.76 -8.32 -14.79
N ILE A 65 3.79 -8.20 -13.49
CA ILE A 65 3.60 -9.33 -12.58
C ILE A 65 2.11 -9.43 -12.23
N VAL A 66 1.48 -10.51 -12.64
CA VAL A 66 0.08 -10.80 -12.30
C VAL A 66 0.05 -11.63 -11.02
N THR A 67 -0.34 -11.02 -9.90
CA THR A 67 -0.30 -11.68 -8.59
C THR A 67 -1.41 -12.69 -8.37
N THR A 68 -2.61 -12.43 -8.87
CA THR A 68 -3.80 -13.29 -8.70
C THR A 68 -4.51 -13.52 -10.04
N PRO A 69 -3.95 -14.37 -10.93
CA PRO A 69 -4.46 -14.53 -12.29
C PRO A 69 -5.95 -14.92 -12.38
N SER A 70 -6.43 -15.82 -11.51
CA SER A 70 -7.82 -16.26 -11.50
C SER A 70 -8.80 -15.14 -11.11
N ALA A 71 -8.43 -14.32 -10.11
CA ALA A 71 -9.24 -13.19 -9.71
C ALA A 71 -9.32 -12.11 -10.80
N LEU A 72 -8.18 -11.82 -11.45
CA LEU A 72 -8.13 -10.85 -12.53
C LEU A 72 -8.90 -11.33 -13.77
N ALA A 73 -8.79 -12.62 -14.14
CA ALA A 73 -9.55 -13.21 -15.24
C ALA A 73 -11.05 -13.15 -14.96
N ASN A 74 -11.48 -13.42 -13.74
CA ASN A 74 -12.88 -13.31 -13.34
C ASN A 74 -13.38 -11.85 -13.40
N ALA A 75 -12.60 -10.89 -12.92
CA ALA A 75 -12.95 -9.48 -13.02
C ALA A 75 -13.09 -9.04 -14.50
N ASN A 76 -12.17 -9.47 -15.37
CA ASN A 76 -12.23 -9.22 -16.81
C ASN A 76 -13.52 -9.78 -17.44
N GLU A 77 -13.90 -11.01 -17.10
CA GLU A 77 -15.12 -11.63 -17.59
C GLU A 77 -16.38 -10.93 -17.06
N LEU A 78 -16.39 -10.55 -15.79
CA LEU A 78 -17.52 -9.79 -15.21
C LEU A 78 -17.70 -8.43 -15.88
N MET A 79 -16.63 -7.73 -16.23
CA MET A 79 -16.71 -6.47 -16.95
C MET A 79 -17.39 -6.62 -18.34
N LYS A 80 -17.30 -7.80 -18.96
CA LYS A 80 -17.92 -8.09 -20.26
C LYS A 80 -19.35 -8.58 -20.14
N THR A 81 -19.67 -9.33 -19.09
CA THR A 81 -20.91 -10.12 -19.02
C THR A 81 -21.93 -9.60 -18.02
N ALA A 82 -21.49 -8.84 -17.00
CA ALA A 82 -22.41 -8.29 -16.02
C ALA A 82 -23.28 -7.15 -16.63
N PRO A 83 -24.51 -6.96 -16.14
CA PRO A 83 -25.32 -5.83 -16.56
C PRO A 83 -24.60 -4.50 -16.31
N LEU A 84 -24.54 -3.64 -17.32
CA LEU A 84 -23.84 -2.34 -17.21
C LEU A 84 -24.34 -1.50 -16.01
N GLU A 85 -25.61 -1.61 -15.70
CA GLU A 85 -26.22 -0.88 -14.58
C GLU A 85 -25.68 -1.37 -13.24
N ASP A 86 -25.46 -2.69 -13.07
CA ASP A 86 -24.89 -3.28 -11.85
C ASP A 86 -23.41 -2.86 -11.70
N ILE A 87 -22.65 -2.83 -12.79
CA ILE A 87 -21.28 -2.31 -12.81
C ILE A 87 -21.25 -0.83 -12.37
N ARG A 88 -22.17 -0.01 -12.89
CA ARG A 88 -22.28 1.40 -12.49
C ARG A 88 -22.60 1.56 -11.01
N TYR A 89 -23.54 0.77 -10.49
CA TYR A 89 -23.87 0.79 -9.05
C TYR A 89 -22.67 0.36 -8.21
N TYR A 90 -21.96 -0.68 -8.62
CA TYR A 90 -20.77 -1.15 -7.93
C TYR A 90 -19.68 -0.07 -7.89
N LEU A 91 -19.33 0.50 -9.04
CA LEU A 91 -18.30 1.55 -9.11
C LEU A 91 -18.70 2.79 -8.31
N ALA A 92 -19.97 3.21 -8.36
CA ALA A 92 -20.48 4.32 -7.56
C ALA A 92 -20.38 4.03 -6.06
N ALA A 93 -20.75 2.82 -5.64
CA ALA A 93 -20.67 2.41 -4.23
C ALA A 93 -19.21 2.39 -3.74
N GLN A 94 -18.28 1.87 -4.55
CA GLN A 94 -16.84 1.87 -4.22
C GLN A 94 -16.29 3.30 -4.09
N TYR A 95 -16.64 4.17 -5.04
CA TYR A 95 -16.18 5.56 -5.02
C TYR A 95 -16.73 6.34 -3.82
N ILE A 96 -18.03 6.22 -3.54
CA ILE A 96 -18.68 6.86 -2.38
C ILE A 96 -18.08 6.28 -1.07
N GLY A 97 -17.88 4.97 -1.01
CA GLY A 97 -17.26 4.31 0.14
C GLY A 97 -15.85 4.84 0.44
N ALA A 98 -15.03 5.01 -0.59
CA ALA A 98 -13.69 5.60 -0.48
C ALA A 98 -13.72 7.07 -0.02
N ALA A 99 -14.73 7.84 -0.47
CA ALA A 99 -14.89 9.25 -0.11
C ALA A 99 -15.56 9.46 1.26
N ALA A 100 -16.28 8.47 1.79
CA ALA A 100 -17.19 8.62 2.94
C ALA A 100 -16.58 9.33 4.16
N SER A 101 -15.31 9.06 4.48
CA SER A 101 -14.61 9.67 5.61
C SER A 101 -14.29 11.16 5.43
N TYR A 102 -14.45 11.69 4.23
CA TYR A 102 -14.15 13.08 3.84
C TYR A 102 -15.40 13.90 3.50
N LEU A 103 -16.58 13.26 3.55
CA LEU A 103 -17.87 13.86 3.24
C LEU A 103 -18.60 14.32 4.52
N SER A 104 -19.91 14.56 4.42
CA SER A 104 -20.74 14.98 5.57
C SER A 104 -20.87 13.88 6.63
N ASP A 105 -21.34 14.28 7.81
CA ASP A 105 -21.48 13.37 8.96
C ASP A 105 -22.37 12.15 8.65
N ASP A 106 -23.36 12.28 7.77
CA ASP A 106 -24.22 11.15 7.36
C ASP A 106 -23.43 10.04 6.69
N PHE A 107 -22.52 10.37 5.77
CA PHE A 107 -21.62 9.40 5.14
C PHE A 107 -20.62 8.81 6.13
N ILE A 108 -20.04 9.65 6.98
CA ILE A 108 -19.11 9.22 8.03
C ILE A 108 -19.78 8.25 8.99
N ASN A 109 -21.00 8.55 9.43
CA ASN A 109 -21.77 7.72 10.35
C ASN A 109 -22.17 6.39 9.70
N ALA A 110 -22.69 6.41 8.47
CA ALA A 110 -23.04 5.21 7.74
C ALA A 110 -21.82 4.28 7.54
N SER A 111 -20.67 4.84 7.17
CA SER A 111 -19.41 4.10 7.05
C SER A 111 -18.97 3.52 8.40
N PHE A 112 -19.08 4.28 9.48
CA PHE A 112 -18.72 3.81 10.82
C PHE A 112 -19.67 2.72 11.32
N ASP A 113 -20.97 2.85 11.07
CA ASP A 113 -21.96 1.86 11.52
C ASP A 113 -21.69 0.50 10.91
N PHE A 114 -21.26 0.43 9.67
CA PHE A 114 -20.89 -0.83 9.03
C PHE A 114 -19.44 -1.25 9.35
N PHE A 115 -18.45 -0.49 8.91
CA PHE A 115 -17.03 -0.89 9.03
C PHE A 115 -16.48 -0.78 10.46
N GLY A 116 -16.97 0.17 11.22
CA GLY A 116 -16.60 0.36 12.61
C GLY A 116 -17.30 -0.61 13.53
N ARG A 117 -18.63 -0.57 13.57
CA ARG A 117 -19.43 -1.35 14.52
C ARG A 117 -19.54 -2.81 14.13
N VAL A 118 -20.05 -3.10 12.92
CA VAL A 118 -20.33 -4.47 12.49
C VAL A 118 -19.03 -5.23 12.21
N MET A 119 -18.16 -4.67 11.39
CA MET A 119 -16.95 -5.38 10.94
C MET A 119 -15.81 -5.37 11.97
N SER A 120 -15.66 -4.30 12.76
CA SER A 120 -14.53 -4.15 13.70
C SER A 120 -14.91 -4.15 15.17
N GLY A 121 -16.18 -4.29 15.53
CA GLY A 121 -16.69 -4.33 16.92
C GLY A 121 -16.50 -3.04 17.73
N LYS A 122 -16.21 -1.91 17.08
CA LYS A 122 -15.99 -0.63 17.75
C LYS A 122 -17.32 -0.07 18.26
N GLN A 123 -17.33 0.43 19.50
CA GLN A 123 -18.54 0.98 20.11
C GLN A 123 -18.73 2.45 19.74
N GLU A 124 -17.63 3.22 19.61
CA GLU A 124 -17.66 4.66 19.39
C GLU A 124 -16.66 5.09 18.31
N GLN A 125 -16.98 6.16 17.61
CA GLN A 125 -16.04 6.83 16.70
C GLN A 125 -14.95 7.54 17.53
N LYS A 126 -13.75 7.59 16.94
CA LYS A 126 -12.69 8.46 17.47
C LYS A 126 -13.17 9.92 17.45
N PRO A 127 -12.83 10.75 18.45
CA PRO A 127 -13.10 12.19 18.42
C PRO A 127 -12.67 12.83 17.10
N ARG A 128 -13.40 13.84 16.64
CA ARG A 128 -13.18 14.51 15.33
C ARG A 128 -11.72 14.94 15.13
N TRP A 129 -11.07 15.50 16.15
CA TRP A 129 -9.68 15.92 16.04
C TRP A 129 -8.72 14.77 15.77
N LYS A 130 -8.95 13.58 16.35
CA LYS A 130 -8.14 12.37 16.06
C LYS A 130 -8.36 11.87 14.64
N ARG A 131 -9.59 11.96 14.14
CA ARG A 131 -9.92 11.61 12.75
C ARG A 131 -9.27 12.60 11.79
N ALA A 132 -9.36 13.90 12.08
CA ALA A 132 -8.73 14.94 11.28
C ALA A 132 -7.20 14.78 11.24
N MET A 133 -6.54 14.45 12.35
CA MET A 133 -5.10 14.22 12.43
C MET A 133 -4.65 12.96 11.68
N SER A 134 -5.52 11.98 11.46
CA SER A 134 -5.15 10.79 10.70
C SER A 134 -4.85 11.09 9.23
N VAL A 135 -5.43 12.14 8.67
CA VAL A 135 -5.25 12.51 7.27
C VAL A 135 -3.86 13.08 6.99
N PRO A 136 -3.37 14.14 7.65
CA PRO A 136 -2.00 14.59 7.44
C PRO A 136 -0.96 13.51 7.83
N ASN A 137 -1.24 12.66 8.83
CA ASN A 137 -0.40 11.51 9.11
C ASN A 137 -0.34 10.49 7.96
N GLY A 138 -1.38 10.37 7.14
CA GLY A 138 -1.39 9.52 5.95
C GLY A 138 -0.84 10.21 4.72
N THR A 139 -1.27 11.44 4.44
CA THR A 139 -0.94 12.16 3.19
C THR A 139 0.37 12.96 3.25
N LEU A 140 0.80 13.39 4.43
CA LEU A 140 2.02 14.17 4.65
C LEU A 140 2.88 13.51 5.73
N SER A 141 2.97 12.19 5.68
CA SER A 141 3.48 11.36 6.78
C SER A 141 4.90 11.72 7.21
N GLU A 142 5.81 11.99 6.29
CA GLU A 142 7.18 12.37 6.61
C GLU A 142 7.29 13.82 7.07
N ALA A 143 6.49 14.75 6.52
CA ALA A 143 6.46 16.13 7.01
C ALA A 143 5.96 16.22 8.48
N VAL A 144 4.92 15.43 8.81
CA VAL A 144 4.50 15.28 10.22
C VAL A 144 5.57 14.56 11.05
N GLY A 145 6.24 13.58 10.45
CA GLY A 145 7.35 12.85 11.04
C GLY A 145 8.52 13.75 11.42
N GLU A 146 8.89 14.68 10.56
CA GLU A 146 9.94 15.67 10.83
C GLU A 146 9.64 16.51 12.07
N MET A 147 8.40 17.02 12.19
CA MET A 147 7.95 17.76 13.38
C MET A 147 7.96 16.88 14.64
N TYR A 148 7.57 15.61 14.51
CA TYR A 148 7.59 14.65 15.60
C TYR A 148 9.01 14.37 16.08
N VAL A 149 9.93 14.09 15.15
CA VAL A 149 11.34 13.79 15.43
C VAL A 149 12.03 14.97 16.10
N ALA A 150 11.83 16.18 15.60
CA ALA A 150 12.40 17.40 16.19
C ALA A 150 12.05 17.55 17.69
N LYS A 151 10.89 17.01 18.10
CA LYS A 151 10.42 17.13 19.49
C LYS A 151 10.72 15.91 20.35
N TYR A 152 10.63 14.70 19.79
CA TYR A 152 10.54 13.47 20.58
C TYR A 152 11.63 12.45 20.32
N PHE A 153 12.40 12.55 19.23
CA PHE A 153 13.39 11.55 18.88
C PHE A 153 14.72 12.19 18.38
N PRO A 154 15.51 12.78 19.27
CA PRO A 154 16.74 13.47 18.91
C PRO A 154 17.80 12.52 18.34
N GLU A 155 18.75 13.07 17.59
CA GLU A 155 19.83 12.34 16.90
C GLU A 155 20.62 11.39 17.84
N LYS A 156 20.87 11.80 19.09
CA LYS A 156 21.55 10.96 20.09
C LYS A 156 20.82 9.63 20.34
N ASP A 157 19.48 9.63 20.29
CA ASP A 157 18.69 8.43 20.52
C ASP A 157 18.69 7.54 19.27
N LYS A 158 18.67 8.12 18.07
CA LYS A 158 18.90 7.39 16.80
C LYS A 158 20.27 6.72 16.82
N ALA A 159 21.32 7.43 17.17
CA ALA A 159 22.69 6.89 17.26
C ALA A 159 22.77 5.72 18.23
N ARG A 160 22.20 5.87 19.45
CA ARG A 160 22.16 4.79 20.45
C ARG A 160 21.42 3.54 19.95
N MET A 161 20.32 3.72 19.24
CA MET A 161 19.58 2.60 18.66
C MET A 161 20.35 1.92 17.52
N LEU A 162 21.06 2.68 16.69
CA LEU A 162 21.95 2.12 15.66
C LEU A 162 23.08 1.30 16.26
N ASP A 163 23.72 1.77 17.34
CA ASP A 163 24.74 1.02 18.08
C ASP A 163 24.18 -0.29 18.64
N MET A 164 22.97 -0.26 19.19
CA MET A 164 22.30 -1.46 19.69
C MET A 164 22.06 -2.46 18.55
N VAL A 165 21.55 -2.02 17.40
CA VAL A 165 21.32 -2.88 16.24
C VAL A 165 22.63 -3.47 15.71
N LYS A 166 23.71 -2.68 15.66
CA LYS A 166 25.04 -3.15 15.28
C LYS A 166 25.55 -4.26 16.21
N ASN A 167 25.32 -4.11 17.52
CA ASN A 167 25.68 -5.14 18.50
C ASN A 167 24.86 -6.42 18.29
N LEU A 168 23.54 -6.29 17.98
CA LEU A 168 22.69 -7.43 17.65
C LEU A 168 23.15 -8.15 16.38
N GLN A 169 23.54 -7.41 15.32
CA GLN A 169 24.10 -7.99 14.10
C GLN A 169 25.41 -8.73 14.38
N THR A 170 26.29 -8.16 15.21
CA THR A 170 27.54 -8.79 15.61
C THR A 170 27.28 -10.10 16.38
N ALA A 171 26.37 -10.07 17.36
CA ALA A 171 26.00 -11.26 18.13
C ALA A 171 25.37 -12.33 17.22
N LEU A 172 24.49 -11.95 16.30
CA LEU A 172 23.89 -12.89 15.33
C LEU A 172 24.96 -13.53 14.43
N GLY A 173 25.94 -12.76 13.96
CA GLY A 173 27.06 -13.27 13.18
C GLY A 173 27.87 -14.30 13.95
N GLN A 174 28.17 -14.06 15.24
CA GLN A 174 28.84 -15.00 16.12
C GLN A 174 28.01 -16.28 16.34
N HIS A 175 26.70 -16.14 16.55
CA HIS A 175 25.80 -17.29 16.68
C HIS A 175 25.78 -18.14 15.40
N ILE A 176 25.66 -17.53 14.22
CA ILE A 176 25.69 -18.24 12.93
C ILE A 176 26.99 -19.04 12.79
N ALA A 177 28.14 -18.46 13.14
CA ALA A 177 29.42 -19.12 13.07
C ALA A 177 29.53 -20.35 13.99
N ALA A 178 28.90 -20.27 15.18
CA ALA A 178 28.93 -21.31 16.22
C ALA A 178 27.91 -22.45 16.01
N LEU A 179 26.96 -22.35 15.08
CA LEU A 179 25.95 -23.38 14.86
C LEU A 179 26.59 -24.69 14.37
N ASP A 180 26.30 -25.81 15.03
CA ASP A 180 26.81 -27.14 14.70
C ASP A 180 25.97 -27.88 13.64
N TRP A 181 24.69 -27.54 13.51
CA TRP A 181 23.75 -28.15 12.56
C TRP A 181 23.82 -27.55 11.14
N MET A 182 24.45 -26.39 10.99
CA MET A 182 24.53 -25.67 9.71
C MET A 182 25.85 -25.94 9.00
N SER A 183 25.80 -26.31 7.71
CA SER A 183 27.02 -26.52 6.92
C SER A 183 27.80 -25.22 6.73
N ASP A 184 29.12 -25.31 6.50
CA ASP A 184 29.98 -24.13 6.30
C ASP A 184 29.53 -23.30 5.10
N ALA A 185 29.08 -23.93 4.01
CA ALA A 185 28.53 -23.23 2.85
C ALA A 185 27.26 -22.43 3.20
N THR A 186 26.41 -22.98 4.04
CA THR A 186 25.19 -22.30 4.48
C THR A 186 25.52 -21.17 5.46
N LYS A 187 26.49 -21.37 6.36
CA LYS A 187 26.98 -20.31 7.25
C LYS A 187 27.54 -19.13 6.47
N ALA A 188 28.33 -19.40 5.42
CA ALA A 188 28.88 -18.36 4.57
C ALA A 188 27.75 -17.54 3.90
N LYS A 189 26.71 -18.18 3.38
CA LYS A 189 25.54 -17.51 2.79
C LYS A 189 24.73 -16.73 3.83
N ALA A 190 24.59 -17.23 5.05
CA ALA A 190 23.93 -16.54 6.14
C ALA A 190 24.71 -15.27 6.56
N GLN A 191 26.03 -15.33 6.62
CA GLN A 191 26.88 -14.16 6.88
C GLN A 191 26.81 -13.13 5.75
N GLU A 192 26.84 -13.58 4.49
CA GLU A 192 26.65 -12.72 3.33
C GLU A 192 25.29 -11.96 3.42
N LYS A 193 24.21 -12.69 3.73
CA LYS A 193 22.89 -12.11 3.92
C LYS A 193 22.87 -11.11 5.08
N LEU A 194 23.48 -11.44 6.23
CA LEU A 194 23.57 -10.54 7.38
C LEU A 194 24.29 -9.23 7.04
N ALA A 195 25.38 -9.32 6.28
CA ALA A 195 26.13 -8.15 5.84
C ALA A 195 25.38 -7.25 4.84
N ALA A 196 24.41 -7.83 4.10
CA ALA A 196 23.61 -7.12 3.11
C ALA A 196 22.41 -6.34 3.70
N PHE A 197 22.10 -6.47 5.00
CA PHE A 197 20.98 -5.76 5.61
C PHE A 197 21.20 -4.24 5.62
N THR A 198 20.24 -3.51 5.04
CA THR A 198 20.09 -2.07 5.23
C THR A 198 19.27 -1.80 6.49
N VAL A 199 19.84 -1.09 7.45
CA VAL A 199 19.21 -0.77 8.74
C VAL A 199 18.58 0.60 8.67
N LYS A 200 17.29 0.71 9.02
CA LYS A 200 16.52 1.97 9.08
C LYS A 200 15.98 2.16 10.49
N ILE A 201 16.44 3.20 11.19
CA ILE A 201 16.06 3.48 12.57
C ILE A 201 15.52 4.89 12.70
N GLY A 202 14.32 5.01 13.25
CA GLY A 202 13.68 6.25 13.68
C GLY A 202 13.18 7.10 12.51
N TYR A 203 14.06 7.63 11.68
CA TYR A 203 13.70 8.56 10.61
C TYR A 203 14.73 8.57 9.47
N PRO A 204 14.32 8.98 8.23
CA PRO A 204 15.22 9.07 7.08
C PRO A 204 16.24 10.19 7.26
N ASP A 205 17.41 10.06 6.61
CA ASP A 205 18.41 11.12 6.56
C ASP A 205 18.00 12.23 5.58
N LYS A 206 17.17 11.89 4.59
CA LYS A 206 16.58 12.84 3.65
C LYS A 206 15.06 12.67 3.66
N TRP A 207 14.37 13.74 4.06
CA TRP A 207 12.91 13.80 4.07
C TRP A 207 12.33 13.85 2.65
N LYS A 208 11.12 13.29 2.50
CA LYS A 208 10.37 13.36 1.25
C LYS A 208 10.01 14.81 0.91
N ASP A 209 10.26 15.20 -0.34
CA ASP A 209 9.94 16.53 -0.83
C ASP A 209 8.48 16.59 -1.27
N TYR A 210 7.69 17.41 -0.58
CA TYR A 210 6.27 17.68 -0.87
C TYR A 210 6.04 19.01 -1.62
N THR A 211 7.07 19.70 -2.07
CA THR A 211 6.94 21.03 -2.69
C THR A 211 6.07 21.06 -3.94
N THR A 212 5.96 19.94 -4.64
CA THR A 212 5.12 19.79 -5.84
C THR A 212 3.69 19.38 -5.52
N LEU A 213 3.40 18.95 -4.28
CA LEU A 213 2.04 18.62 -3.85
C LEU A 213 1.23 19.91 -3.63
N LYS A 214 0.13 20.04 -4.33
CA LYS A 214 -0.74 21.22 -4.27
C LYS A 214 -1.94 20.94 -3.36
N ILE A 215 -1.99 21.62 -2.23
CA ILE A 215 -3.15 21.65 -1.34
C ILE A 215 -3.76 23.05 -1.39
N ASP A 216 -5.03 23.14 -1.77
CA ASP A 216 -5.72 24.41 -1.97
C ASP A 216 -6.86 24.54 -0.93
N PRO A 217 -6.80 25.51 -0.01
CA PRO A 217 -7.84 25.73 1.00
C PRO A 217 -9.19 26.18 0.40
N ALA A 218 -9.23 26.63 -0.87
CA ALA A 218 -10.46 26.99 -1.57
C ALA A 218 -11.20 25.76 -2.13
N LYS A 219 -10.50 24.61 -2.28
CA LYS A 219 -11.10 23.35 -2.68
C LYS A 219 -11.76 22.63 -1.49
N SER A 220 -12.69 21.74 -1.79
CA SER A 220 -13.27 20.84 -0.78
C SER A 220 -12.21 19.90 -0.19
N TYR A 221 -12.53 19.33 0.96
CA TYR A 221 -11.65 18.33 1.61
C TYR A 221 -11.38 17.13 0.69
N TRP A 222 -12.43 16.61 0.04
CA TRP A 222 -12.31 15.49 -0.89
C TRP A 222 -11.43 15.82 -2.10
N GLU A 223 -11.58 17.00 -2.71
CA GLU A 223 -10.74 17.39 -3.85
C GLU A 223 -9.25 17.46 -3.46
N ASN A 224 -8.91 17.94 -2.27
CA ASN A 224 -7.54 17.91 -1.76
C ASN A 224 -7.02 16.48 -1.53
N ILE A 225 -7.87 15.55 -1.09
CA ILE A 225 -7.51 14.13 -0.94
C ILE A 225 -7.26 13.49 -2.32
N VAL A 226 -8.09 13.78 -3.32
CA VAL A 226 -7.89 13.29 -4.69
C VAL A 226 -6.57 13.82 -5.27
N GLU A 227 -6.27 15.10 -5.07
CA GLU A 227 -5.00 15.71 -5.50
C GLU A 227 -3.78 15.03 -4.84
N ALA A 228 -3.86 14.78 -3.53
CA ALA A 228 -2.80 14.09 -2.80
C ALA A 228 -2.60 12.65 -3.31
N ASN A 229 -3.69 11.92 -3.55
CA ASN A 229 -3.63 10.57 -4.09
C ASN A 229 -3.04 10.53 -5.51
N ALA A 230 -3.42 11.49 -6.37
CA ALA A 230 -2.86 11.64 -7.71
C ALA A 230 -1.35 11.93 -7.66
N TRP A 231 -0.92 12.78 -6.73
CA TRP A 231 0.49 13.09 -6.52
C TRP A 231 1.28 11.83 -6.11
N TYR A 232 0.79 11.05 -5.14
CA TYR A 232 1.44 9.79 -4.73
C TYR A 232 1.46 8.75 -5.83
N THR A 233 0.39 8.65 -6.62
CA THR A 233 0.34 7.76 -7.77
C THR A 233 1.40 8.14 -8.81
N SER A 234 1.52 9.43 -9.12
CA SER A 234 2.54 9.95 -10.03
C SER A 234 3.97 9.72 -9.51
N ASP A 235 4.20 9.97 -8.22
CA ASP A 235 5.49 9.68 -7.55
C ASP A 235 5.86 8.20 -7.69
N ASN A 236 4.91 7.29 -7.42
CA ASN A 236 5.12 5.86 -7.54
C ASN A 236 5.40 5.43 -9.00
N ILE A 237 4.61 5.91 -9.96
CA ILE A 237 4.80 5.63 -11.39
C ILE A 237 6.15 6.15 -11.88
N SER A 238 6.62 7.27 -11.35
CA SER A 238 7.93 7.85 -11.71
C SER A 238 9.13 6.95 -11.41
N LYS A 239 8.94 5.92 -10.59
CA LYS A 239 9.97 4.92 -10.23
C LYS A 239 10.10 3.80 -11.27
N LEU A 240 9.12 3.67 -12.16
CA LEU A 240 9.13 2.63 -13.19
C LEU A 240 10.38 2.74 -14.06
N GLY A 241 11.06 1.61 -14.26
CA GLY A 241 12.30 1.55 -15.03
C GLY A 241 13.56 2.09 -14.34
N LYS A 242 13.44 2.53 -13.07
CA LYS A 242 14.58 2.97 -12.26
C LYS A 242 15.05 1.86 -11.31
N PRO A 243 16.33 1.88 -10.90
CA PRO A 243 16.81 1.01 -9.83
C PRO A 243 16.00 1.23 -8.53
N VAL A 244 15.88 0.16 -7.72
CA VAL A 244 15.24 0.25 -6.41
C VAL A 244 16.01 1.21 -5.51
N ASP A 245 15.32 2.19 -4.96
CA ASP A 245 15.88 3.09 -3.95
C ASP A 245 15.89 2.38 -2.59
N LYS A 246 17.07 1.97 -2.15
CA LYS A 246 17.26 1.29 -0.86
C LYS A 246 17.06 2.22 0.34
N ASP A 247 17.11 3.53 0.13
CA ASP A 247 16.94 4.54 1.18
C ASP A 247 15.48 4.98 1.35
N GLU A 248 14.59 4.56 0.45
CA GLU A 248 13.15 4.87 0.55
C GLU A 248 12.53 4.28 1.82
N TRP A 249 11.82 5.11 2.57
CA TRP A 249 11.10 4.72 3.78
C TRP A 249 9.64 4.39 3.48
N HIS A 250 9.16 3.26 4.03
CA HIS A 250 7.77 2.81 3.87
C HIS A 250 6.94 3.00 5.14
N MET A 251 7.53 3.62 6.17
CA MET A 251 6.87 3.86 7.44
C MET A 251 7.34 5.20 8.02
N SER A 252 6.40 6.00 8.47
CA SER A 252 6.70 7.30 9.07
C SER A 252 7.26 7.16 10.49
N PRO A 253 8.10 8.11 10.94
CA PRO A 253 8.78 8.04 12.23
C PRO A 253 7.87 7.92 13.45
N GLN A 254 6.66 8.50 13.39
CA GLN A 254 5.67 8.44 14.47
C GLN A 254 4.92 7.11 14.54
N THR A 255 5.17 6.19 13.62
CA THR A 255 4.54 4.87 13.61
C THR A 255 5.27 3.92 14.57
N VAL A 256 4.57 3.39 15.56
CA VAL A 256 5.10 2.37 16.48
C VAL A 256 4.99 1.00 15.82
N ASN A 257 5.96 0.64 15.02
CA ASN A 257 6.02 -0.64 14.31
C ASN A 257 7.43 -0.93 13.80
N ALA A 258 7.62 -2.10 13.17
CA ALA A 258 8.82 -2.50 12.46
C ALA A 258 8.42 -3.25 11.18
N TYR A 259 9.27 -3.22 10.16
CA TYR A 259 9.06 -3.99 8.94
C TYR A 259 10.37 -4.58 8.42
N TYR A 260 10.25 -5.62 7.63
CA TYR A 260 11.30 -6.18 6.81
C TYR A 260 10.84 -6.20 5.36
N ASN A 261 11.62 -5.61 4.47
CA ASN A 261 11.38 -5.65 3.04
C ASN A 261 12.48 -6.51 2.37
N PRO A 262 12.15 -7.67 1.78
CA PRO A 262 13.15 -8.54 1.17
C PRO A 262 13.68 -8.03 -0.17
N THR A 263 13.05 -7.01 -0.76
CA THR A 263 13.34 -6.52 -2.12
C THR A 263 14.10 -5.19 -2.17
N THR A 264 14.32 -4.56 -1.03
CA THR A 264 15.07 -3.30 -0.93
C THR A 264 16.48 -3.47 -0.40
#